data_49904850d6c911be3958bbe0d008ada7
#
_entry.id   49904850d6c911be3958bbe0d008ada7
#
_cell.length_a   1.000
_cell.length_b   1.000
_cell.length_c   1.000
_cell.angle_alpha   90.00
_cell.angle_beta   90.00
_cell.angle_gamma   90.00
#
_symmetry.space_group_name_H-M   'P 1'
#
loop_
_entity.id
_entity.type
_entity.pdbx_description
1 polymer ?
#
loop_
_entity_poly.entity_id
_entity_poly.type
_entity_poly.pdbx_seq_one_letter_code
_entity_poly.pdbx_strand_id
1 'polypeptide(L)'
;MIFFRSHPSDKGLQPYGAELTEDEIKAIESKGKKKVVQADPEVTVAIGWKVMKKSAAFWLLALGFMLVGAINAMIVVNTISNMTSVVMNGETIVTGGHDIAWASTVLSAELVLVVFCKVALGSMYDRLGLIPSTIIGTFTCFAANFFMIFNTTDWGPILGAVFFAFGTCVCTVGPSVMMTKEFGRLDIGRATSIMVAVQSVGGIMGAIVSGQAFDAALSFTPAWIFGMVISVVMGVCMVASVKLARKLVAKQIAAGAPRVDEEGKIVEGSVATA
;
A
#
# COMPACT_ATOMS: atom_id res chain seq x y z
N MET A 1 -8.77 -20.98 21.35
CA MET A 1 -8.27 -21.61 20.11
C MET A 1 -9.21 -22.71 19.56
N ILE A 2 -10.48 -22.74 19.95
CA ILE A 2 -11.43 -23.82 19.60
C ILE A 2 -12.26 -23.51 18.35
N PHE A 3 -12.27 -22.28 17.86
CA PHE A 3 -13.18 -21.86 16.78
C PHE A 3 -12.55 -21.57 15.42
N PHE A 4 -11.23 -21.46 15.31
CA PHE A 4 -10.56 -21.22 14.03
C PHE A 4 -9.78 -22.45 13.59
N ARG A 5 -10.36 -23.23 12.68
CA ARG A 5 -9.67 -24.28 11.93
C ARG A 5 -9.45 -23.75 10.51
N SER A 6 -8.21 -23.78 10.07
CA SER A 6 -7.76 -23.15 8.81
C SER A 6 -8.06 -23.96 7.55
N HIS A 7 -8.29 -25.28 7.72
CA HIS A 7 -8.58 -26.15 6.58
C HIS A 7 -9.92 -26.86 6.70
N PRO A 8 -10.64 -27.06 5.60
CA PRO A 8 -11.88 -27.83 5.59
C PRO A 8 -11.72 -29.26 6.14
N SER A 9 -10.59 -29.90 5.86
CA SER A 9 -10.20 -31.22 6.37
C SER A 9 -10.17 -31.32 7.90
N ASP A 10 -9.86 -30.22 8.61
CA ASP A 10 -9.84 -30.17 10.07
C ASP A 10 -11.25 -30.35 10.70
N LYS A 11 -12.30 -30.17 9.88
CA LYS A 11 -13.70 -30.37 10.23
C LYS A 11 -14.29 -31.62 9.58
N GLY A 12 -13.47 -32.44 8.92
CA GLY A 12 -13.93 -33.57 8.13
C GLY A 12 -14.74 -33.19 6.89
N LEU A 13 -14.63 -31.92 6.44
CA LEU A 13 -15.26 -31.43 5.24
C LEU A 13 -14.31 -31.56 4.06
N GLN A 14 -14.83 -31.96 2.91
CA GLN A 14 -14.07 -31.92 1.67
C GLN A 14 -14.00 -30.48 1.10
N PRO A 15 -12.93 -30.12 0.39
CA PRO A 15 -12.86 -28.83 -0.30
C PRO A 15 -14.04 -28.68 -1.28
N TYR A 16 -14.55 -27.45 -1.42
CA TYR A 16 -15.60 -27.17 -2.38
C TYR A 16 -15.15 -27.57 -3.79
N GLY A 17 -15.91 -28.46 -4.43
CA GLY A 17 -15.58 -29.03 -5.75
C GLY A 17 -14.92 -30.41 -5.74
N ALA A 18 -14.67 -31.03 -4.57
CA ALA A 18 -14.09 -32.37 -4.50
C ALA A 18 -15.00 -33.49 -5.06
N GLU A 19 -16.29 -33.17 -5.21
CA GLU A 19 -17.28 -34.11 -5.83
C GLU A 19 -17.47 -33.86 -7.34
N LEU A 20 -16.77 -32.85 -7.91
CA LEU A 20 -16.87 -32.57 -9.35
C LEU A 20 -16.08 -33.61 -10.14
N THR A 21 -16.70 -34.13 -11.20
CA THR A 21 -16.01 -35.00 -12.16
C THR A 21 -14.91 -34.22 -12.89
N GLU A 22 -13.87 -34.94 -13.36
CA GLU A 22 -12.76 -34.32 -14.11
C GLU A 22 -13.25 -33.47 -15.31
N ASP A 23 -14.36 -33.86 -15.93
CA ASP A 23 -14.95 -33.14 -17.05
C ASP A 23 -15.65 -31.83 -16.60
N GLU A 24 -16.28 -31.82 -15.41
CA GLU A 24 -16.86 -30.62 -14.83
C GLU A 24 -15.77 -29.65 -14.38
N ILE A 25 -14.68 -30.15 -13.82
CA ILE A 25 -13.50 -29.33 -13.46
C ILE A 25 -12.91 -28.70 -14.72
N LYS A 26 -12.73 -29.46 -15.80
CA LYS A 26 -12.28 -28.95 -17.10
C LYS A 26 -13.25 -27.92 -17.70
N ALA A 27 -14.56 -28.15 -17.58
CA ALA A 27 -15.59 -27.24 -18.08
C ALA A 27 -15.62 -25.91 -17.27
N ILE A 28 -15.41 -25.95 -15.95
CA ILE A 28 -15.30 -24.77 -15.08
C ILE A 28 -13.98 -24.04 -15.38
N GLU A 29 -12.89 -24.78 -15.55
CA GLU A 29 -11.59 -24.23 -15.93
C GLU A 29 -11.62 -23.56 -17.31
N SER A 30 -12.32 -24.12 -18.28
CA SER A 30 -12.47 -23.53 -19.62
C SER A 30 -13.35 -22.27 -19.63
N LYS A 31 -14.38 -22.22 -18.78
CA LYS A 31 -15.27 -21.05 -18.63
C LYS A 31 -14.69 -19.96 -17.72
N GLY A 32 -13.81 -20.32 -16.76
CA GLY A 32 -13.24 -19.40 -15.77
C GLY A 32 -11.95 -18.69 -16.18
N LYS A 33 -11.25 -19.19 -17.17
CA LYS A 33 -9.93 -18.65 -17.56
C LYS A 33 -9.99 -17.72 -18.78
N LYS A 34 -10.58 -16.53 -18.63
CA LYS A 34 -9.84 -15.36 -19.13
C LYS A 34 -8.69 -15.17 -18.15
N LYS A 35 -7.51 -15.77 -18.44
CA LYS A 35 -6.26 -15.45 -17.74
C LYS A 35 -6.11 -13.94 -17.85
N VAL A 36 -6.37 -13.23 -16.77
CA VAL A 36 -5.85 -11.87 -16.64
C VAL A 36 -4.33 -12.05 -16.66
N VAL A 37 -3.72 -11.67 -17.77
CA VAL A 37 -2.25 -11.72 -17.90
C VAL A 37 -1.73 -10.79 -16.83
N GLN A 38 -1.21 -11.35 -15.73
CA GLN A 38 -0.60 -10.57 -14.68
C GLN A 38 0.68 -9.94 -15.25
N ALA A 39 0.77 -8.63 -15.19
CA ALA A 39 1.94 -7.90 -15.68
C ALA A 39 3.21 -8.25 -14.90
N ASP A 40 3.07 -8.48 -13.57
CA ASP A 40 4.13 -8.94 -12.68
C ASP A 40 3.62 -10.17 -11.91
N PRO A 41 3.99 -11.40 -12.31
CA PRO A 41 3.63 -12.61 -11.58
C PRO A 41 4.32 -12.63 -10.20
N GLU A 42 3.71 -13.34 -9.27
CA GLU A 42 4.32 -13.56 -7.94
C GLU A 42 5.64 -14.32 -8.07
N VAL A 43 6.57 -13.99 -7.19
CA VAL A 43 7.87 -14.68 -7.11
C VAL A 43 7.68 -16.08 -6.52
N THR A 44 7.99 -17.08 -7.30
CA THR A 44 7.88 -18.50 -6.91
C THR A 44 9.18 -19.07 -6.32
N VAL A 45 10.22 -18.25 -6.19
CA VAL A 45 11.52 -18.66 -5.65
C VAL A 45 11.55 -18.47 -4.13
N ALA A 46 12.15 -19.42 -3.41
CA ALA A 46 12.31 -19.36 -1.96
C ALA A 46 13.30 -18.26 -1.53
N ILE A 47 12.80 -17.07 -1.26
CA ILE A 47 13.60 -15.99 -0.67
C ILE A 47 13.33 -15.96 0.84
N GLY A 48 14.18 -16.64 1.61
CA GLY A 48 14.05 -16.68 3.07
C GLY A 48 14.44 -15.36 3.73
N TRP A 49 13.96 -15.16 4.97
CA TRP A 49 14.22 -13.97 5.78
C TRP A 49 15.70 -13.57 5.88
N LYS A 50 16.60 -14.57 5.98
CA LYS A 50 18.06 -14.32 6.08
C LYS A 50 18.61 -13.58 4.86
N VAL A 51 18.08 -13.84 3.66
CA VAL A 51 18.47 -13.19 2.40
C VAL A 51 17.77 -11.83 2.29
N MET A 52 16.48 -11.80 2.57
CA MET A 52 15.63 -10.61 2.47
C MET A 52 16.15 -9.44 3.31
N LYS A 53 16.44 -9.67 4.61
CA LYS A 53 16.94 -8.64 5.53
C LYS A 53 18.31 -8.05 5.18
N LYS A 54 19.10 -8.76 4.39
CA LYS A 54 20.40 -8.28 3.88
C LYS A 54 20.28 -7.52 2.56
N SER A 55 19.11 -7.55 1.93
CA SER A 55 18.88 -6.91 0.65
C SER A 55 18.60 -5.41 0.82
N ALA A 56 19.25 -4.58 0.02
CA ALA A 56 18.94 -3.16 -0.06
C ALA A 56 17.49 -2.92 -0.55
N ALA A 57 16.93 -3.82 -1.38
CA ALA A 57 15.55 -3.75 -1.83
C ALA A 57 14.56 -3.73 -0.66
N PHE A 58 14.75 -4.60 0.32
CA PHE A 58 13.88 -4.67 1.50
C PHE A 58 13.88 -3.36 2.31
N TRP A 59 15.06 -2.78 2.55
CA TRP A 59 15.17 -1.55 3.34
C TRP A 59 14.70 -0.31 2.58
N LEU A 60 14.89 -0.27 1.25
CA LEU A 60 14.31 0.79 0.42
C LEU A 60 12.78 0.71 0.39
N LEU A 61 12.22 -0.49 0.34
CA LEU A 61 10.77 -0.68 0.44
C LEU A 61 10.26 -0.25 1.82
N ALA A 62 10.97 -0.63 2.90
CA ALA A 62 10.64 -0.22 4.26
C ALA A 62 10.66 1.31 4.42
N LEU A 63 11.67 1.99 3.87
CA LEU A 63 11.72 3.45 3.84
C LEU A 63 10.55 4.03 3.05
N GLY A 64 10.22 3.46 1.90
CA GLY A 64 9.05 3.85 1.11
C GLY A 64 7.75 3.76 1.92
N PHE A 65 7.55 2.64 2.65
CA PHE A 65 6.37 2.48 3.52
C PHE A 65 6.38 3.40 4.74
N MET A 66 7.53 3.71 5.29
CA MET A 66 7.64 4.73 6.34
C MET A 66 7.17 6.09 5.83
N LEU A 67 7.60 6.50 4.66
CA LEU A 67 7.23 7.79 4.06
C LEU A 67 5.74 7.84 3.67
N VAL A 68 5.18 6.76 3.11
CA VAL A 68 3.74 6.73 2.83
C VAL A 68 2.91 6.76 4.11
N GLY A 69 3.39 6.13 5.18
CA GLY A 69 2.77 6.23 6.50
C GLY A 69 2.75 7.65 7.03
N ALA A 70 3.87 8.38 6.87
CA ALA A 70 3.98 9.79 7.26
C ALA A 70 3.00 10.66 6.47
N ILE A 71 2.96 10.54 5.14
CA ILE A 71 2.03 11.28 4.28
C ILE A 71 0.58 11.00 4.67
N ASN A 72 0.25 9.72 4.87
CA ASN A 72 -1.10 9.31 5.23
C ASN A 72 -1.54 9.94 6.56
N ALA A 73 -0.72 9.85 7.61
CA ALA A 73 -1.04 10.43 8.92
C ALA A 73 -1.10 11.96 8.90
N MET A 74 -0.19 12.63 8.16
CA MET A 74 -0.24 14.08 7.99
C MET A 74 -1.61 14.53 7.46
N ILE A 75 -2.11 13.88 6.42
CA ILE A 75 -3.39 14.24 5.81
C ILE A 75 -4.54 13.85 6.74
N VAL A 76 -4.65 12.59 7.16
CA VAL A 76 -5.78 12.10 7.97
C VAL A 76 -5.99 12.93 9.25
N VAL A 77 -4.89 13.23 9.97
CA VAL A 77 -5.00 13.96 11.26
C VAL A 77 -5.40 15.42 11.06
N ASN A 78 -4.96 16.05 9.96
CA ASN A 78 -5.13 17.49 9.79
C ASN A 78 -6.20 17.89 8.76
N THR A 79 -6.86 16.94 8.10
CA THR A 79 -7.84 17.22 7.04
C THR A 79 -8.93 18.18 7.50
N ILE A 80 -9.62 17.89 8.60
CA ILE A 80 -10.68 18.75 9.11
C ILE A 80 -10.15 20.11 9.56
N SER A 81 -9.07 20.12 10.33
CA SER A 81 -8.42 21.35 10.82
C SER A 81 -7.92 22.23 9.68
N ASN A 82 -7.43 21.65 8.59
CA ASN A 82 -7.00 22.36 7.39
C ASN A 82 -8.17 23.04 6.67
N MET A 83 -9.35 22.42 6.67
CA MET A 83 -10.53 22.94 6.01
C MET A 83 -11.30 23.98 6.83
N THR A 84 -11.22 23.92 8.15
CA THR A 84 -12.03 24.71 9.08
C THR A 84 -11.22 25.77 9.79
N SER A 85 -10.92 25.56 11.07
CA SER A 85 -10.12 26.43 11.95
C SER A 85 -9.49 25.62 13.06
N VAL A 86 -8.44 26.18 13.67
CA VAL A 86 -7.75 25.61 14.84
C VAL A 86 -7.79 26.61 15.98
N VAL A 87 -8.08 26.15 17.20
CA VAL A 87 -8.01 26.98 18.41
C VAL A 87 -6.63 26.79 19.04
N MET A 88 -5.85 27.88 19.14
CA MET A 88 -4.52 27.89 19.73
C MET A 88 -4.39 29.03 20.70
N ASN A 89 -3.98 28.73 21.95
CA ASN A 89 -3.83 29.74 23.03
C ASN A 89 -5.10 30.59 23.28
N GLY A 90 -6.28 30.07 23.01
CA GLY A 90 -7.55 30.78 23.17
C GLY A 90 -7.96 31.65 21.98
N GLU A 91 -7.16 31.74 20.95
CA GLU A 91 -7.47 32.40 19.69
C GLU A 91 -7.90 31.38 18.61
N THR A 92 -8.88 31.75 17.79
CA THR A 92 -9.33 30.92 16.66
C THR A 92 -8.56 31.34 15.40
N ILE A 93 -7.72 30.44 14.90
CA ILE A 93 -6.98 30.62 13.65
C ILE A 93 -7.81 29.98 12.55
N VAL A 94 -8.31 30.80 11.63
CA VAL A 94 -9.08 30.31 10.45
C VAL A 94 -8.07 29.78 9.42
N THR A 95 -8.11 28.49 9.13
CA THR A 95 -7.24 27.82 8.17
C THR A 95 -7.89 27.77 6.78
N GLY A 96 -9.03 27.09 6.64
CA GLY A 96 -9.78 27.00 5.37
C GLY A 96 -11.05 27.84 5.37
N GLY A 97 -11.63 28.08 6.55
CA GLY A 97 -12.86 28.88 6.70
C GLY A 97 -14.16 28.18 6.33
N HIS A 98 -14.11 26.89 6.01
CA HIS A 98 -15.31 26.10 5.74
C HIS A 98 -15.99 25.68 7.05
N ASP A 99 -17.32 25.41 6.97
CA ASP A 99 -18.08 24.89 8.11
C ASP A 99 -17.66 23.42 8.40
N ILE A 100 -17.74 23.05 9.68
CA ILE A 100 -17.43 21.69 10.16
C ILE A 100 -18.31 20.63 9.48
N ALA A 101 -19.59 20.94 9.23
CA ALA A 101 -20.52 20.02 8.57
C ALA A 101 -20.08 19.76 7.11
N TRP A 102 -19.64 20.80 6.41
CA TRP A 102 -19.10 20.68 5.06
C TRP A 102 -17.83 19.83 5.05
N ALA A 103 -16.84 20.14 5.91
CA ALA A 103 -15.60 19.40 6.00
C ALA A 103 -15.82 17.90 6.34
N SER A 104 -16.75 17.62 7.25
CA SER A 104 -17.13 16.24 7.61
C SER A 104 -17.80 15.50 6.45
N THR A 105 -18.56 16.21 5.61
CA THR A 105 -19.18 15.64 4.41
C THR A 105 -18.13 15.26 3.38
N VAL A 106 -17.13 16.12 3.14
CA VAL A 106 -16.00 15.83 2.24
C VAL A 106 -15.22 14.60 2.73
N LEU A 107 -14.89 14.55 4.03
CA LEU A 107 -14.19 13.40 4.62
C LEU A 107 -15.01 12.11 4.51
N SER A 108 -16.33 12.16 4.72
CA SER A 108 -17.21 10.99 4.60
C SER A 108 -17.26 10.48 3.16
N ALA A 109 -17.35 11.39 2.18
CA ALA A 109 -17.31 11.06 0.77
C ALA A 109 -15.96 10.44 0.37
N GLU A 110 -14.85 10.95 0.90
CA GLU A 110 -13.50 10.39 0.73
C GLU A 110 -13.44 8.94 1.21
N LEU A 111 -13.94 8.64 2.42
CA LEU A 111 -13.93 7.28 2.98
C LEU A 111 -14.72 6.28 2.13
N VAL A 112 -15.86 6.71 1.57
CA VAL A 112 -16.61 5.89 0.61
C VAL A 112 -15.79 5.65 -0.66
N LEU A 113 -15.14 6.68 -1.18
CA LEU A 113 -14.30 6.57 -2.38
C LEU A 113 -13.11 5.63 -2.18
N VAL A 114 -12.50 5.62 -1.00
CA VAL A 114 -11.39 4.72 -0.63
C VAL A 114 -11.75 3.24 -0.88
N VAL A 115 -13.00 2.83 -0.64
CA VAL A 115 -13.43 1.44 -0.87
C VAL A 115 -13.26 1.06 -2.34
N PHE A 116 -13.71 1.90 -3.25
CA PHE A 116 -13.57 1.68 -4.70
C PHE A 116 -12.12 1.77 -5.15
N CYS A 117 -11.36 2.72 -4.61
CA CYS A 117 -9.94 2.90 -4.91
C CYS A 117 -9.09 1.69 -4.51
N LYS A 118 -9.41 1.00 -3.40
CA LYS A 118 -8.70 -0.24 -3.00
C LYS A 118 -8.83 -1.35 -4.04
N VAL A 119 -10.04 -1.55 -4.57
CA VAL A 119 -10.27 -2.53 -5.64
C VAL A 119 -9.57 -2.11 -6.93
N ALA A 120 -9.65 -0.83 -7.28
CA ALA A 120 -8.97 -0.28 -8.45
C ALA A 120 -7.45 -0.45 -8.35
N LEU A 121 -6.83 -0.11 -7.23
CA LEU A 121 -5.39 -0.25 -7.02
C LEU A 121 -4.93 -1.71 -7.07
N GLY A 122 -5.67 -2.64 -6.44
CA GLY A 122 -5.40 -4.07 -6.54
C GLY A 122 -5.39 -4.54 -8.00
N SER A 123 -6.43 -4.18 -8.75
CA SER A 123 -6.52 -4.48 -10.19
C SER A 123 -5.38 -3.83 -11.00
N MET A 124 -4.93 -2.63 -10.63
CA MET A 124 -3.80 -1.97 -11.28
C MET A 124 -2.48 -2.69 -11.04
N TYR A 125 -2.22 -3.15 -9.82
CA TYR A 125 -1.02 -3.96 -9.53
C TYR A 125 -0.99 -5.25 -10.36
N ASP A 126 -2.15 -5.84 -10.65
CA ASP A 126 -2.23 -7.06 -11.45
C ASP A 126 -2.10 -6.80 -12.95
N ARG A 127 -2.71 -5.74 -13.46
CA ARG A 127 -2.78 -5.45 -14.91
C ARG A 127 -1.61 -4.62 -15.43
N LEU A 128 -1.20 -3.60 -14.69
CA LEU A 128 -0.14 -2.67 -15.10
C LEU A 128 1.22 -3.06 -14.54
N GLY A 129 1.25 -3.85 -13.45
CA GLY A 129 2.46 -4.22 -12.75
C GLY A 129 2.87 -3.23 -11.66
N LEU A 130 3.94 -3.57 -10.91
CA LEU A 130 4.36 -2.82 -9.72
C LEU A 130 4.86 -1.41 -10.04
N ILE A 131 5.70 -1.24 -11.06
CA ILE A 131 6.35 0.06 -11.34
C ILE A 131 5.33 1.11 -11.77
N PRO A 132 4.47 0.89 -12.79
CA PRO A 132 3.49 1.90 -13.19
C PRO A 132 2.49 2.22 -12.07
N SER A 133 2.01 1.19 -11.35
CA SER A 133 1.07 1.38 -10.25
C SER A 133 1.69 2.19 -9.10
N THR A 134 2.98 1.98 -8.79
CA THR A 134 3.70 2.77 -7.80
C THR A 134 3.87 4.23 -8.24
N ILE A 135 4.17 4.48 -9.51
CA ILE A 135 4.28 5.84 -10.05
C ILE A 135 2.94 6.57 -9.96
N ILE A 136 1.84 5.91 -10.33
CA ILE A 136 0.49 6.48 -10.21
C ILE A 136 0.16 6.75 -8.73
N GLY A 137 0.44 5.81 -7.82
CA GLY A 137 0.25 6.00 -6.38
C GLY A 137 1.09 7.17 -5.82
N THR A 138 2.32 7.33 -6.29
CA THR A 138 3.18 8.47 -5.94
C THR A 138 2.57 9.79 -6.41
N PHE A 139 2.12 9.82 -7.66
CA PHE A 139 1.48 11.00 -8.23
C PHE A 139 0.20 11.38 -7.46
N THR A 140 -0.62 10.40 -7.08
CA THR A 140 -1.84 10.68 -6.31
C THR A 140 -1.54 11.21 -4.91
N CYS A 141 -0.52 10.69 -4.22
CA CYS A 141 -0.04 11.24 -2.94
C CYS A 141 0.49 12.67 -3.09
N PHE A 142 1.25 12.93 -4.15
CA PHE A 142 1.75 14.28 -4.45
C PHE A 142 0.59 15.25 -4.73
N ALA A 143 -0.34 14.87 -5.61
CA ALA A 143 -1.50 15.68 -5.97
C ALA A 143 -2.42 15.96 -4.77
N ALA A 144 -2.61 14.98 -3.89
CA ALA A 144 -3.38 15.17 -2.66
C ALA A 144 -2.79 16.31 -1.81
N ASN A 145 -1.49 16.27 -1.53
CA ASN A 145 -0.81 17.33 -0.78
C ASN A 145 -0.87 18.68 -1.51
N PHE A 146 -0.71 18.68 -2.84
CA PHE A 146 -0.80 19.90 -3.63
C PHE A 146 -2.16 20.58 -3.52
N PHE A 147 -3.25 19.81 -3.67
CA PHE A 147 -4.61 20.37 -3.59
C PHE A 147 -5.00 20.79 -2.18
N MET A 148 -4.44 20.18 -1.12
CA MET A 148 -4.66 20.60 0.27
C MET A 148 -4.10 22.00 0.59
N ILE A 149 -3.22 22.57 -0.24
CA ILE A 149 -2.75 23.94 -0.11
C ILE A 149 -3.87 24.95 -0.41
N PHE A 150 -4.79 24.59 -1.32
CA PHE A 150 -5.92 25.45 -1.72
C PHE A 150 -7.13 25.30 -0.81
N ASN A 151 -6.90 25.24 0.49
CA ASN A 151 -7.90 24.95 1.53
C ASN A 151 -8.99 26.02 1.70
N THR A 152 -8.75 27.23 1.21
CA THR A 152 -9.74 28.33 1.25
C THR A 152 -10.75 28.28 0.09
N THR A 153 -10.56 27.37 -0.86
CA THR A 153 -11.46 27.19 -2.01
C THR A 153 -12.29 25.92 -1.85
N ASP A 154 -13.52 25.89 -2.35
CA ASP A 154 -14.37 24.69 -2.25
C ASP A 154 -13.81 23.49 -3.02
N TRP A 155 -13.16 23.73 -4.17
CA TRP A 155 -12.63 22.66 -5.03
C TRP A 155 -11.30 22.05 -4.54
N GLY A 156 -10.47 22.84 -3.85
CA GLY A 156 -9.14 22.39 -3.39
C GLY A 156 -9.23 21.16 -2.49
N PRO A 157 -9.92 21.25 -1.33
CA PRO A 157 -10.11 20.13 -0.42
C PRO A 157 -10.84 18.93 -1.06
N ILE A 158 -11.82 19.16 -1.94
CA ILE A 158 -12.54 18.09 -2.64
C ILE A 158 -11.57 17.31 -3.54
N LEU A 159 -10.77 18.00 -4.36
CA LEU A 159 -9.76 17.33 -5.20
C LEU A 159 -8.67 16.67 -4.35
N GLY A 160 -8.23 17.33 -3.28
CA GLY A 160 -7.31 16.75 -2.30
C GLY A 160 -7.81 15.42 -1.75
N ALA A 161 -9.07 15.35 -1.32
CA ALA A 161 -9.72 14.15 -0.83
C ALA A 161 -9.82 13.05 -1.91
N VAL A 162 -10.18 13.41 -3.15
CA VAL A 162 -10.26 12.45 -4.27
C VAL A 162 -8.89 11.80 -4.54
N PHE A 163 -7.82 12.59 -4.65
CA PHE A 163 -6.48 12.06 -4.87
C PHE A 163 -5.96 11.29 -3.65
N PHE A 164 -6.28 11.75 -2.45
CA PHE A 164 -5.88 11.08 -1.22
C PHE A 164 -6.58 9.74 -1.04
N ALA A 165 -7.84 9.61 -1.40
CA ALA A 165 -8.57 8.34 -1.38
C ALA A 165 -7.83 7.24 -2.17
N PHE A 166 -7.19 7.60 -3.29
CA PHE A 166 -6.35 6.67 -4.03
C PHE A 166 -4.98 6.49 -3.39
N GLY A 167 -4.34 7.57 -2.93
CA GLY A 167 -3.02 7.55 -2.28
C GLY A 167 -3.00 6.71 -0.99
N THR A 168 -4.05 6.80 -0.15
CA THR A 168 -4.17 5.99 1.08
C THR A 168 -4.26 4.49 0.79
N CYS A 169 -4.70 4.09 -0.41
CA CYS A 169 -4.73 2.68 -0.80
C CYS A 169 -3.32 2.09 -0.95
N VAL A 170 -2.32 2.88 -1.33
CA VAL A 170 -0.91 2.45 -1.36
C VAL A 170 -0.44 2.09 0.06
N CYS A 171 -0.89 2.85 1.06
CA CYS A 171 -0.60 2.61 2.47
C CYS A 171 -1.19 1.30 3.00
N THR A 172 -2.40 0.96 2.56
CA THR A 172 -3.15 -0.18 3.12
C THR A 172 -3.00 -1.49 2.32
N VAL A 173 -3.00 -1.42 1.00
CA VAL A 173 -2.90 -2.59 0.09
C VAL A 173 -1.45 -2.86 -0.30
N GLY A 174 -0.64 -1.80 -0.41
CA GLY A 174 0.75 -1.86 -0.87
C GLY A 174 1.62 -2.88 -0.15
N PRO A 175 1.68 -2.90 1.21
CA PRO A 175 2.60 -3.76 1.94
C PRO A 175 2.47 -5.25 1.58
N SER A 176 1.26 -5.78 1.54
CA SER A 176 1.03 -7.19 1.22
C SER A 176 1.31 -7.51 -0.25
N VAL A 177 0.82 -6.67 -1.17
CA VAL A 177 0.97 -6.91 -2.61
C VAL A 177 2.43 -6.76 -3.05
N MET A 178 3.12 -5.70 -2.62
CA MET A 178 4.52 -5.48 -3.02
C MET A 178 5.43 -6.54 -2.41
N MET A 179 5.22 -6.92 -1.15
CA MET A 179 6.01 -7.98 -0.52
C MET A 179 5.87 -9.31 -1.25
N THR A 180 4.64 -9.71 -1.60
CA THR A 180 4.39 -10.97 -2.33
C THR A 180 5.03 -10.96 -3.72
N LYS A 181 4.89 -9.85 -4.45
CA LYS A 181 5.39 -9.73 -5.83
C LYS A 181 6.90 -9.45 -5.92
N GLU A 182 7.53 -8.91 -4.87
CA GLU A 182 8.97 -8.64 -4.85
C GLU A 182 9.80 -9.78 -4.23
N PHE A 183 9.27 -10.43 -3.18
CA PHE A 183 10.04 -11.39 -2.39
C PHE A 183 9.39 -12.77 -2.28
N GLY A 184 8.17 -12.94 -2.77
CA GLY A 184 7.44 -14.21 -2.70
C GLY A 184 6.80 -14.48 -1.35
N ARG A 185 6.34 -15.72 -1.14
CA ARG A 185 5.45 -16.08 -0.02
C ARG A 185 6.13 -16.75 1.16
N LEU A 186 7.40 -17.17 1.06
CA LEU A 186 8.06 -18.04 2.06
C LEU A 186 8.01 -17.47 3.49
N ASP A 187 8.37 -16.19 3.66
CA ASP A 187 8.41 -15.50 4.97
C ASP A 187 7.53 -14.23 4.96
N ILE A 188 6.45 -14.23 4.16
CA ILE A 188 5.65 -13.04 3.88
C ILE A 188 5.01 -12.44 5.13
N GLY A 189 4.50 -13.26 6.04
CA GLY A 189 3.84 -12.78 7.26
C GLY A 189 4.79 -11.94 8.13
N ARG A 190 6.02 -12.43 8.32
CA ARG A 190 7.05 -11.72 9.08
C ARG A 190 7.49 -10.43 8.39
N ALA A 191 7.70 -10.48 7.08
CA ALA A 191 8.16 -9.36 6.30
C ALA A 191 7.11 -8.25 6.23
N THR A 192 5.84 -8.60 5.96
CA THR A 192 4.72 -7.65 5.93
C THR A 192 4.48 -7.02 7.30
N SER A 193 4.58 -7.78 8.40
CA SER A 193 4.44 -7.22 9.75
C SER A 193 5.49 -6.14 10.03
N ILE A 194 6.73 -6.32 9.58
CA ILE A 194 7.77 -5.31 9.71
C ILE A 194 7.46 -4.08 8.86
N MET A 195 6.98 -4.26 7.63
CA MET A 195 6.58 -3.13 6.78
C MET A 195 5.48 -2.30 7.42
N VAL A 196 4.44 -2.94 7.98
CA VAL A 196 3.35 -2.26 8.69
C VAL A 196 3.85 -1.57 9.96
N ALA A 197 4.77 -2.18 10.71
CA ALA A 197 5.36 -1.55 11.90
C ALA A 197 6.16 -0.29 11.54
N VAL A 198 7.02 -0.37 10.52
CA VAL A 198 7.80 0.78 10.02
C VAL A 198 6.89 1.88 9.47
N GLN A 199 5.83 1.51 8.76
CA GLN A 199 4.79 2.44 8.29
C GLN A 199 4.12 3.17 9.44
N SER A 200 3.82 2.48 10.55
CA SER A 200 3.21 3.09 11.75
C SER A 200 4.16 4.10 12.42
N VAL A 201 5.48 3.79 12.47
CA VAL A 201 6.50 4.74 12.91
C VAL A 201 6.51 5.98 12.02
N GLY A 202 6.45 5.80 10.70
CA GLY A 202 6.29 6.91 9.76
C GLY A 202 5.05 7.76 10.06
N GLY A 203 3.92 7.12 10.35
CA GLY A 203 2.68 7.81 10.71
C GLY A 203 2.84 8.72 11.93
N ILE A 204 3.49 8.24 12.99
CA ILE A 204 3.78 9.05 14.18
C ILE A 204 4.64 10.28 13.81
N MET A 205 5.70 10.06 13.02
CA MET A 205 6.58 11.15 12.58
C MET A 205 5.83 12.17 11.72
N GLY A 206 4.96 11.73 10.81
CA GLY A 206 4.16 12.60 9.96
C GLY A 206 3.21 13.50 10.76
N ALA A 207 2.53 12.94 11.76
CA ALA A 207 1.64 13.69 12.63
C ALA A 207 2.41 14.76 13.44
N ILE A 208 3.59 14.41 13.99
CA ILE A 208 4.44 15.35 14.74
C ILE A 208 4.93 16.48 13.82
N VAL A 209 5.46 16.15 12.64
CA VAL A 209 5.99 17.16 11.70
C VAL A 209 4.90 18.11 11.24
N SER A 210 3.69 17.63 10.96
CA SER A 210 2.59 18.50 10.54
C SER A 210 2.10 19.41 11.67
N GLY A 211 2.09 18.95 12.93
CA GLY A 211 1.79 19.77 14.09
C GLY A 211 2.82 20.87 14.30
N GLN A 212 4.11 20.52 14.30
CA GLN A 212 5.20 21.49 14.43
C GLN A 212 5.23 22.53 13.29
N ALA A 213 4.91 22.09 12.06
CA ALA A 213 4.81 22.99 10.91
C ALA A 213 3.67 24.01 11.11
N PHE A 214 2.54 23.56 11.66
CA PHE A 214 1.43 24.44 12.00
C PHE A 214 1.79 25.42 13.12
N ASP A 215 2.41 24.94 14.21
CA ASP A 215 2.83 25.78 15.34
C ASP A 215 3.80 26.89 14.91
N ALA A 216 4.69 26.60 13.96
CA ALA A 216 5.68 27.55 13.47
C ALA A 216 5.13 28.57 12.47
N ALA A 217 4.17 28.19 11.64
CA ALA A 217 3.70 29.02 10.52
C ALA A 217 2.23 29.47 10.66
N LEU A 218 1.50 28.99 11.66
CA LEU A 218 0.04 29.14 11.83
C LEU A 218 -0.75 28.75 10.57
N SER A 219 -0.18 27.83 9.80
CA SER A 219 -0.72 27.31 8.54
C SER A 219 -0.22 25.90 8.27
N PHE A 220 -1.04 25.06 7.64
CA PHE A 220 -0.63 23.73 7.20
C PHE A 220 0.15 23.73 5.88
N THR A 221 0.25 24.84 5.17
CA THR A 221 0.95 24.93 3.87
C THR A 221 2.37 24.36 3.88
N PRO A 222 3.25 24.67 4.89
CA PRO A 222 4.58 24.07 4.93
C PRO A 222 4.56 22.54 5.07
N ALA A 223 3.58 21.99 5.81
CA ALA A 223 3.41 20.56 5.95
C ALA A 223 3.04 19.92 4.60
N TRP A 224 2.14 20.54 3.83
CA TRP A 224 1.76 20.03 2.50
C TRP A 224 2.91 20.08 1.50
N ILE A 225 3.71 21.17 1.51
CA ILE A 225 4.92 21.26 0.68
C ILE A 225 5.90 20.14 1.05
N PHE A 226 6.14 19.91 2.33
CA PHE A 226 6.96 18.80 2.80
C PHE A 226 6.37 17.46 2.37
N GLY A 227 5.05 17.28 2.46
CA GLY A 227 4.33 16.10 1.97
C GLY A 227 4.54 15.82 0.48
N MET A 228 4.57 16.87 -0.37
CA MET A 228 4.90 16.73 -1.79
C MET A 228 6.33 16.24 -2.00
N VAL A 229 7.30 16.81 -1.29
CA VAL A 229 8.72 16.41 -1.41
C VAL A 229 8.91 14.93 -1.00
N ILE A 230 8.38 14.54 0.15
CA ILE A 230 8.51 13.15 0.61
C ILE A 230 7.72 12.16 -0.25
N SER A 231 6.64 12.60 -0.92
CA SER A 231 5.93 11.75 -1.90
C SER A 231 6.83 11.35 -3.06
N VAL A 232 7.62 12.30 -3.59
CA VAL A 232 8.58 12.01 -4.66
C VAL A 232 9.68 11.06 -4.17
N VAL A 233 10.25 11.32 -2.98
CA VAL A 233 11.28 10.44 -2.39
C VAL A 233 10.73 9.03 -2.15
N MET A 234 9.50 8.92 -1.63
CA MET A 234 8.78 7.65 -1.46
C MET A 234 8.69 6.87 -2.78
N GLY A 235 8.24 7.53 -3.85
CA GLY A 235 8.12 6.90 -5.16
C GLY A 235 9.45 6.41 -5.71
N VAL A 236 10.51 7.21 -5.58
CA VAL A 236 11.86 6.81 -5.98
C VAL A 236 12.34 5.58 -5.19
N CYS A 237 12.16 5.58 -3.87
CA CYS A 237 12.54 4.44 -3.02
C CYS A 237 11.79 3.16 -3.40
N MET A 238 10.47 3.24 -3.59
CA MET A 238 9.65 2.08 -3.96
C MET A 238 9.99 1.55 -5.35
N VAL A 239 10.16 2.41 -6.36
CA VAL A 239 10.56 1.99 -7.71
C VAL A 239 11.97 1.39 -7.71
N ALA A 240 12.89 1.96 -6.93
CA ALA A 240 14.24 1.41 -6.78
C ALA A 240 14.20 0.02 -6.10
N SER A 241 13.35 -0.15 -5.07
CA SER A 241 13.12 -1.46 -4.43
C SER A 241 12.70 -2.51 -5.45
N VAL A 242 11.66 -2.24 -6.26
CA VAL A 242 11.18 -3.18 -7.29
C VAL A 242 12.31 -3.60 -8.24
N LYS A 243 13.12 -2.64 -8.71
CA LYS A 243 14.24 -2.93 -9.62
C LYS A 243 15.32 -3.79 -8.96
N LEU A 244 15.65 -3.52 -7.69
CA LEU A 244 16.64 -4.28 -6.94
C LEU A 244 16.13 -5.66 -6.55
N ALA A 245 14.83 -5.79 -6.20
CA ALA A 245 14.19 -7.05 -5.91
C ALA A 245 14.21 -7.98 -7.14
N ARG A 246 13.90 -7.47 -8.33
CA ARG A 246 14.01 -8.25 -9.58
C ARG A 246 15.43 -8.77 -9.83
N LYS A 247 16.46 -7.96 -9.54
CA LYS A 247 17.86 -8.41 -9.63
C LYS A 247 18.19 -9.49 -8.59
N LEU A 248 17.65 -9.35 -7.36
CA LEU A 248 17.82 -10.34 -6.31
C LEU A 248 17.16 -11.68 -6.70
N VAL A 249 15.94 -11.65 -7.22
CA VAL A 249 15.22 -12.84 -7.70
C VAL A 249 16.01 -13.54 -8.80
N ALA A 250 16.47 -12.80 -9.80
CA ALA A 250 17.30 -13.36 -10.88
C ALA A 250 18.58 -14.03 -10.35
N LYS A 251 19.23 -13.42 -9.35
CA LYS A 251 20.42 -14.00 -8.70
C LYS A 251 20.09 -15.29 -7.94
N GLN A 252 18.95 -15.35 -7.27
CA GLN A 252 18.52 -16.56 -6.54
C GLN A 252 18.13 -17.69 -7.50
N ILE A 253 17.50 -17.39 -8.63
CA ILE A 253 17.23 -18.37 -9.71
C ILE A 253 18.56 -18.93 -10.23
N ALA A 254 19.52 -18.08 -10.56
CA ALA A 254 20.84 -18.52 -11.04
C ALA A 254 21.62 -19.34 -10.00
N ALA A 255 21.36 -19.14 -8.72
CA ALA A 255 21.94 -19.93 -7.63
C ALA A 255 21.20 -21.26 -7.37
N GLY A 256 20.16 -21.60 -8.14
CA GLY A 256 19.40 -22.83 -8.01
C GLY A 256 18.51 -22.87 -6.76
N ALA A 257 18.00 -21.74 -6.32
CA ALA A 257 17.10 -21.70 -5.16
C ALA A 257 15.81 -22.52 -5.42
N PRO A 258 15.28 -23.24 -4.41
CA PRO A 258 14.10 -24.07 -4.58
C PRO A 258 12.85 -23.21 -4.87
N ARG A 259 11.82 -23.83 -5.46
CA ARG A 259 10.51 -23.19 -5.67
C ARG A 259 9.65 -23.24 -4.40
N VAL A 260 8.71 -22.34 -4.35
CA VAL A 260 7.71 -22.23 -3.28
C VAL A 260 6.33 -22.43 -3.90
N ASP A 261 5.46 -23.17 -3.24
CA ASP A 261 4.06 -23.34 -3.61
C ASP A 261 3.19 -22.12 -3.23
N GLU A 262 1.90 -22.19 -3.56
CA GLU A 262 0.93 -21.12 -3.25
C GLU A 262 0.73 -20.93 -1.73
N GLU A 263 1.05 -21.93 -0.92
CA GLU A 263 0.98 -21.87 0.54
C GLU A 263 2.26 -21.29 1.19
N GLY A 264 3.31 -21.04 0.39
CA GLY A 264 4.61 -20.56 0.88
C GLY A 264 5.53 -21.67 1.40
N LYS A 265 5.27 -22.93 1.07
CA LYS A 265 6.12 -24.07 1.43
C LYS A 265 7.12 -24.38 0.31
N ILE A 266 8.30 -24.84 0.70
CA ILE A 266 9.34 -25.25 -0.26
C ILE A 266 8.90 -26.55 -0.93
N VAL A 267 8.87 -26.57 -2.26
CA VAL A 267 8.59 -27.75 -3.07
C VAL A 267 9.86 -28.60 -3.16
N GLU A 268 9.90 -29.74 -2.49
CA GLU A 268 11.03 -30.65 -2.50
C GLU A 268 11.36 -31.14 -3.92
N GLY A 269 12.64 -31.14 -4.27
CA GLY A 269 13.13 -31.60 -5.58
C GLY A 269 12.94 -30.63 -6.73
N SER A 270 12.36 -29.44 -6.50
CA SER A 270 12.20 -28.42 -7.54
C SER A 270 13.31 -27.38 -7.50
N VAL A 271 13.94 -27.13 -8.65
CA VAL A 271 14.88 -26.01 -8.84
C VAL A 271 14.17 -24.95 -9.68
N ALA A 272 14.31 -23.68 -9.29
CA ALA A 272 13.76 -22.58 -10.08
C ALA A 272 14.53 -22.48 -11.41
N THR A 273 13.81 -22.64 -12.51
CA THR A 273 14.33 -22.39 -13.86
C THR A 273 14.04 -20.97 -14.28
N ALA A 274 14.97 -20.36 -15.04
CA ALA A 274 14.85 -18.99 -15.56
C ALA A 274 13.65 -18.79 -16.50
#